data_ac02e88e31ccfb08f3d687a96a46a578
#
_entry.id   ac02e88e31ccfb08f3d687a96a46a578
#
_cell.length_a   1.000
_cell.length_b   1.000
_cell.length_c   1.000
_cell.angle_alpha   90.00
_cell.angle_beta   90.00
_cell.angle_gamma   90.00
#
_symmetry.space_group_name_H-M   'P 1'
#
loop_
_entity.id
_entity.type
_entity.pdbx_description
1 polymer ?
#
loop_
_entity_poly.entity_id
_entity_poly.type
_entity_poly.pdbx_seq_one_letter_code
_entity_poly.pdbx_strand_id
1 'polypeptide(L)'
;KPSLTNLVFQSKASYLYLAVGLLLLTTWISWRVERSKLGHELVALREDEDAAEAVGINTHWAKLIAVMVSAFLTALGGVFYSQFVFFIEPYSVFSLDLSIQFALVAIIGGIGTVSGPIIGSFIVTPVSEFARAWLGGSYRGLHFLVYGLVLVVVVILIPRGIGEWLRLPYQRLLRRLPGWRPAGVPAEAAAPSLPIIPAGTGGDGYLLECRQVSKYFRGLAALQRVDLNVRPGEIVGLIGPNGAGKTTLFNVITSFYPADEGQIFFAGRSITGIRPPHRIIRLGIGRTFQVMKPFGNVTTLENVVVGAFCRTADGDRARAEAVRILEMLGMAGKMEVLARSLTISDRKRLELARALATRPQLLLLDEVVAGLNPAEVAEMMRLVQRIRERGVTLLVIEHVMRAIMSLCDRIVVLHHGEKIAEGTPAQVSSDRRVIEAYLGEEYLIA
;
A
#
# COMPACT_ATOMS: atom_id res chain seq x y z
N LYS A 1 -22.42 -14.43 -46.03
CA LYS A 1 -22.44 -13.04 -46.59
C LYS A 1 -21.70 -12.15 -45.63
N PRO A 2 -20.81 -11.29 -46.10
CA PRO A 2 -20.15 -10.31 -45.25
C PRO A 2 -21.19 -9.37 -44.64
N SER A 3 -21.20 -9.21 -43.34
CA SER A 3 -22.07 -8.30 -42.62
C SER A 3 -21.39 -7.77 -41.36
N LEU A 4 -21.73 -6.55 -40.95
CA LEU A 4 -21.28 -5.96 -39.71
C LEU A 4 -21.66 -6.82 -38.49
N THR A 5 -22.79 -7.55 -38.57
CA THR A 5 -23.27 -8.42 -37.48
C THR A 5 -22.40 -9.66 -37.29
N ASN A 6 -21.76 -10.14 -38.36
CA ASN A 6 -20.91 -11.35 -38.30
C ASN A 6 -19.40 -11.01 -38.24
N LEU A 7 -19.02 -9.73 -38.20
CA LEU A 7 -17.64 -9.24 -38.19
C LEU A 7 -16.75 -9.85 -39.33
N VAL A 8 -17.37 -10.29 -40.43
CA VAL A 8 -16.67 -10.84 -41.58
C VAL A 8 -16.62 -9.79 -42.68
N PHE A 9 -15.43 -9.25 -42.95
CA PHE A 9 -15.21 -8.20 -43.92
C PHE A 9 -14.46 -8.72 -45.13
N GLN A 10 -14.79 -8.21 -46.31
CA GLN A 10 -14.05 -8.53 -47.57
C GLN A 10 -12.71 -7.78 -47.63
N SER A 11 -12.61 -6.61 -47.01
CA SER A 11 -11.43 -5.76 -47.06
C SER A 11 -10.57 -5.93 -45.81
N LYS A 12 -9.26 -6.13 -46.01
CA LYS A 12 -8.27 -6.11 -44.90
C LYS A 12 -8.22 -4.76 -44.16
N ALA A 13 -8.58 -3.67 -44.84
CA ALA A 13 -8.64 -2.34 -44.23
C ALA A 13 -9.67 -2.25 -43.10
N SER A 14 -10.82 -2.93 -43.25
CA SER A 14 -11.84 -2.95 -42.17
C SER A 14 -11.34 -3.62 -40.92
N TYR A 15 -10.57 -4.71 -40.99
CA TYR A 15 -9.92 -5.34 -39.85
C TYR A 15 -8.87 -4.44 -39.23
N LEU A 16 -8.10 -3.67 -40.05
CA LEU A 16 -7.14 -2.71 -39.52
C LEU A 16 -7.82 -1.61 -38.68
N TYR A 17 -8.92 -1.01 -39.19
CA TYR A 17 -9.66 0.00 -38.44
C TYR A 17 -10.25 -0.55 -37.15
N LEU A 18 -10.77 -1.78 -37.17
CA LEU A 18 -11.28 -2.43 -35.97
C LEU A 18 -10.16 -2.71 -34.95
N ALA A 19 -8.99 -3.19 -35.39
CA ALA A 19 -7.82 -3.40 -34.56
C ALA A 19 -7.34 -2.11 -33.89
N VAL A 20 -7.24 -1.02 -34.67
CA VAL A 20 -6.87 0.30 -34.17
C VAL A 20 -7.92 0.81 -33.15
N GLY A 21 -9.21 0.63 -33.43
CA GLY A 21 -10.30 0.97 -32.55
C GLY A 21 -10.21 0.22 -31.21
N LEU A 22 -9.95 -1.09 -31.24
CA LEU A 22 -9.74 -1.91 -30.04
C LEU A 22 -8.47 -1.49 -29.27
N LEU A 23 -7.38 -1.19 -29.96
CA LEU A 23 -6.16 -0.69 -29.36
C LEU A 23 -6.39 0.64 -28.62
N LEU A 24 -7.09 1.57 -29.25
CA LEU A 24 -7.43 2.86 -28.64
C LEU A 24 -8.35 2.68 -27.42
N LEU A 25 -9.36 1.82 -27.54
CA LEU A 25 -10.29 1.50 -26.45
C LEU A 25 -9.56 0.87 -25.26
N THR A 26 -8.74 -0.15 -25.48
CA THR A 26 -7.97 -0.83 -24.41
C THR A 26 -6.97 0.11 -23.75
N THR A 27 -6.29 0.93 -24.55
CA THR A 27 -5.35 1.95 -24.03
C THR A 27 -6.08 2.99 -23.20
N TRP A 28 -7.24 3.47 -23.66
CA TRP A 28 -8.05 4.45 -22.93
C TRP A 28 -8.58 3.89 -21.61
N ILE A 29 -9.10 2.64 -21.61
CA ILE A 29 -9.56 1.97 -20.37
C ILE A 29 -8.39 1.81 -19.40
N SER A 30 -7.23 1.31 -19.86
CA SER A 30 -6.04 1.11 -19.03
C SER A 30 -5.55 2.42 -18.43
N TRP A 31 -5.49 3.50 -19.22
CA TRP A 31 -5.13 4.83 -18.77
C TRP A 31 -6.13 5.40 -17.74
N ARG A 32 -7.43 5.12 -17.94
CA ARG A 32 -8.49 5.54 -17.02
C ARG A 32 -8.40 4.81 -15.68
N VAL A 33 -8.09 3.51 -15.72
CA VAL A 33 -7.86 2.68 -14.53
C VAL A 33 -6.62 3.15 -13.79
N GLU A 34 -5.48 3.36 -14.48
CA GLU A 34 -4.22 3.83 -13.86
C GLU A 34 -4.41 5.10 -13.03
N ARG A 35 -5.22 6.05 -13.52
CA ARG A 35 -5.49 7.32 -12.83
C ARG A 35 -6.63 7.29 -11.82
N SER A 36 -7.30 6.18 -11.69
CA SER A 36 -8.41 5.99 -10.76
C SER A 36 -7.93 5.56 -9.38
N LYS A 37 -8.83 5.59 -8.41
CA LYS A 37 -8.62 5.00 -7.09
C LYS A 37 -8.14 3.54 -7.21
N LEU A 38 -8.78 2.74 -8.08
CA LEU A 38 -8.41 1.34 -8.30
C LEU A 38 -6.93 1.20 -8.74
N GLY A 39 -6.46 2.06 -9.63
CA GLY A 39 -5.06 2.04 -10.08
C GLY A 39 -4.07 2.27 -8.92
N HIS A 40 -4.35 3.24 -8.06
CA HIS A 40 -3.54 3.49 -6.85
C HIS A 40 -3.61 2.32 -5.85
N GLU A 41 -4.79 1.72 -5.67
CA GLU A 41 -4.96 0.52 -4.84
C GLU A 41 -4.15 -0.67 -5.38
N LEU A 42 -4.14 -0.88 -6.70
CA LEU A 42 -3.36 -1.95 -7.35
C LEU A 42 -1.85 -1.73 -7.25
N VAL A 43 -1.39 -0.49 -7.36
CA VAL A 43 0.03 -0.14 -7.16
C VAL A 43 0.44 -0.41 -5.71
N ALA A 44 -0.38 -0.03 -4.74
CA ALA A 44 -0.14 -0.31 -3.32
C ALA A 44 -0.08 -1.81 -3.04
N LEU A 45 -1.02 -2.58 -3.59
CA LEU A 45 -1.06 -4.05 -3.50
C LEU A 45 0.19 -4.73 -4.06
N ARG A 46 0.72 -4.23 -5.16
CA ARG A 46 1.94 -4.75 -5.77
C ARG A 46 3.16 -4.57 -4.88
N GLU A 47 3.21 -3.47 -4.10
CA GLU A 47 4.33 -3.17 -3.22
C GLU A 47 4.26 -4.01 -1.93
N ASP A 48 3.15 -3.98 -1.20
CA ASP A 48 2.94 -4.78 0.02
C ASP A 48 1.43 -4.89 0.34
N GLU A 49 0.94 -6.12 0.45
CA GLU A 49 -0.49 -6.39 0.68
C GLU A 49 -0.94 -6.02 2.10
N ASP A 50 -0.14 -6.32 3.12
CA ASP A 50 -0.46 -5.99 4.52
C ASP A 50 -0.50 -4.48 4.71
N ALA A 51 0.48 -3.77 4.11
CA ALA A 51 0.51 -2.31 4.15
C ALA A 51 -0.69 -1.69 3.42
N ALA A 52 -1.16 -2.29 2.33
CA ALA A 52 -2.36 -1.86 1.62
C ALA A 52 -3.62 -2.08 2.48
N GLU A 53 -3.75 -3.22 3.15
CA GLU A 53 -4.86 -3.47 4.08
C GLU A 53 -4.86 -2.50 5.26
N ALA A 54 -3.68 -2.13 5.78
CA ALA A 54 -3.52 -1.20 6.89
C ALA A 54 -3.88 0.25 6.56
N VAL A 55 -4.03 0.60 5.28
CA VAL A 55 -4.57 1.90 4.84
C VAL A 55 -6.02 1.80 4.36
N GLY A 56 -6.69 0.66 4.60
CA GLY A 56 -8.12 0.48 4.36
C GLY A 56 -8.49 -0.02 2.97
N ILE A 57 -7.53 -0.53 2.19
CA ILE A 57 -7.77 -1.13 0.87
C ILE A 57 -8.37 -2.53 1.04
N ASN A 58 -9.43 -2.81 0.29
CA ASN A 58 -9.95 -4.16 0.16
C ASN A 58 -9.17 -4.91 -0.92
N THR A 59 -8.12 -5.63 -0.51
CA THR A 59 -7.17 -6.31 -1.40
C THR A 59 -7.84 -7.36 -2.28
N HIS A 60 -8.81 -8.10 -1.73
CA HIS A 60 -9.55 -9.13 -2.46
C HIS A 60 -10.38 -8.53 -3.62
N TRP A 61 -11.18 -7.49 -3.34
CA TRP A 61 -12.01 -6.85 -4.37
C TRP A 61 -11.17 -6.12 -5.41
N ALA A 62 -10.08 -5.46 -5.02
CA ALA A 62 -9.19 -4.79 -5.97
C ALA A 62 -8.56 -5.81 -6.95
N LYS A 63 -8.07 -6.95 -6.46
CA LYS A 63 -7.57 -8.05 -7.29
C LYS A 63 -8.66 -8.60 -8.23
N LEU A 64 -9.85 -8.86 -7.69
CA LEU A 64 -10.95 -9.41 -8.48
C LEU A 64 -11.36 -8.49 -9.63
N ILE A 65 -11.52 -7.19 -9.37
CA ILE A 65 -11.87 -6.20 -10.39
C ILE A 65 -10.77 -6.12 -11.46
N ALA A 66 -9.50 -6.11 -11.06
CA ALA A 66 -8.38 -6.08 -12.00
C ALA A 66 -8.38 -7.30 -12.94
N VAL A 67 -8.61 -8.50 -12.38
CA VAL A 67 -8.71 -9.75 -13.16
C VAL A 67 -9.91 -9.71 -14.11
N MET A 68 -11.08 -9.25 -13.64
CA MET A 68 -12.28 -9.15 -14.49
C MET A 68 -12.07 -8.18 -15.66
N VAL A 69 -11.48 -6.99 -15.41
CA VAL A 69 -11.19 -6.01 -16.47
C VAL A 69 -10.18 -6.60 -17.47
N SER A 70 -9.11 -7.22 -16.97
CA SER A 70 -8.10 -7.86 -17.81
C SER A 70 -8.70 -8.98 -18.66
N ALA A 71 -9.48 -9.87 -18.05
CA ALA A 71 -10.13 -10.98 -18.76
C ALA A 71 -11.10 -10.48 -19.84
N PHE A 72 -11.89 -9.45 -19.54
CA PHE A 72 -12.81 -8.84 -20.51
C PHE A 72 -12.07 -8.26 -21.72
N LEU A 73 -11.01 -7.47 -21.47
CA LEU A 73 -10.22 -6.88 -22.57
C LEU A 73 -9.50 -7.95 -23.39
N THR A 74 -8.99 -9.00 -22.74
CA THR A 74 -8.36 -10.14 -23.42
C THR A 74 -9.37 -10.91 -24.26
N ALA A 75 -10.58 -11.13 -23.76
CA ALA A 75 -11.65 -11.79 -24.50
C ALA A 75 -12.04 -11.01 -25.77
N LEU A 76 -12.14 -9.67 -25.69
CA LEU A 76 -12.38 -8.83 -26.86
C LEU A 76 -11.28 -8.98 -27.92
N GLY A 77 -10.01 -9.01 -27.49
CA GLY A 77 -8.87 -9.28 -28.38
C GLY A 77 -8.92 -10.67 -28.99
N GLY A 78 -9.31 -11.69 -28.20
CA GLY A 78 -9.46 -13.07 -28.65
C GLY A 78 -10.58 -13.24 -29.68
N VAL A 79 -11.72 -12.59 -29.50
CA VAL A 79 -12.82 -12.57 -30.48
C VAL A 79 -12.35 -11.93 -31.78
N PHE A 80 -11.67 -10.78 -31.72
CA PHE A 80 -11.10 -10.13 -32.89
C PHE A 80 -10.10 -11.06 -33.63
N TYR A 81 -9.18 -11.70 -32.88
CA TYR A 81 -8.19 -12.62 -33.43
C TYR A 81 -8.85 -13.80 -34.15
N SER A 82 -9.91 -14.39 -33.54
CA SER A 82 -10.65 -15.51 -34.11
C SER A 82 -11.29 -15.15 -35.45
N GLN A 83 -11.84 -13.96 -35.56
CA GLN A 83 -12.46 -13.47 -36.81
C GLN A 83 -11.42 -13.10 -37.90
N PHE A 84 -10.24 -12.64 -37.45
CA PHE A 84 -9.15 -12.30 -38.39
C PHE A 84 -8.50 -13.52 -39.03
N VAL A 85 -8.30 -14.61 -38.23
CA VAL A 85 -7.62 -15.84 -38.66
C VAL A 85 -8.58 -16.79 -39.41
N PHE A 86 -9.90 -16.65 -39.23
CA PHE A 86 -10.98 -17.49 -39.78
C PHE A 86 -11.00 -18.95 -39.34
N PHE A 87 -9.87 -19.52 -38.97
CA PHE A 87 -9.75 -20.89 -38.54
C PHE A 87 -8.91 -20.96 -37.26
N ILE A 88 -9.50 -21.49 -36.20
CA ILE A 88 -8.85 -21.67 -34.90
C ILE A 88 -8.61 -23.15 -34.67
N GLU A 89 -7.35 -23.52 -34.55
CA GLU A 89 -6.93 -24.81 -34.06
C GLU A 89 -6.46 -24.71 -32.61
N PRO A 90 -6.94 -25.58 -31.70
CA PRO A 90 -6.56 -25.47 -30.28
C PRO A 90 -5.04 -25.47 -30.06
N TYR A 91 -4.30 -26.28 -30.76
CA TYR A 91 -2.84 -26.36 -30.65
C TYR A 91 -2.11 -25.07 -31.10
N SER A 92 -2.67 -24.31 -32.02
CA SER A 92 -2.07 -23.05 -32.47
C SER A 92 -2.33 -21.90 -31.48
N VAL A 93 -3.52 -21.87 -30.87
CA VAL A 93 -3.94 -20.79 -29.96
C VAL A 93 -3.44 -21.03 -28.55
N PHE A 94 -3.45 -22.28 -28.06
CA PHE A 94 -2.89 -22.67 -26.75
C PHE A 94 -1.41 -23.03 -26.82
N SER A 95 -0.67 -22.46 -27.79
CA SER A 95 0.76 -22.70 -27.91
C SER A 95 1.56 -21.94 -26.84
N LEU A 96 2.63 -22.57 -26.35
CA LEU A 96 3.57 -21.93 -25.45
C LEU A 96 4.24 -20.70 -26.10
N ASP A 97 4.48 -20.78 -27.39
CA ASP A 97 5.10 -19.74 -28.20
C ASP A 97 4.32 -18.43 -28.18
N LEU A 98 3.01 -18.49 -28.38
CA LEU A 98 2.14 -17.33 -28.34
C LEU A 98 2.13 -16.70 -26.92
N SER A 99 2.08 -17.54 -25.90
CA SER A 99 2.13 -17.10 -24.50
C SER A 99 3.44 -16.39 -24.16
N ILE A 100 4.57 -16.96 -24.60
CA ILE A 100 5.90 -16.34 -24.43
C ILE A 100 5.96 -15.00 -25.19
N GLN A 101 5.45 -14.92 -26.41
CA GLN A 101 5.46 -13.70 -27.20
C GLN A 101 4.70 -12.55 -26.50
N PHE A 102 3.51 -12.82 -25.96
CA PHE A 102 2.75 -11.82 -25.20
C PHE A 102 3.52 -11.36 -23.93
N ALA A 103 4.13 -12.29 -23.19
CA ALA A 103 4.93 -11.96 -22.02
C ALA A 103 6.15 -11.11 -22.41
N LEU A 104 6.87 -11.47 -23.47
CA LEU A 104 8.02 -10.74 -23.97
C LEU A 104 7.69 -9.29 -24.34
N VAL A 105 6.61 -9.08 -25.08
CA VAL A 105 6.14 -7.74 -25.47
C VAL A 105 5.89 -6.88 -24.24
N ALA A 106 5.23 -7.43 -23.21
CA ALA A 106 4.95 -6.71 -21.96
C ALA A 106 6.22 -6.43 -21.14
N ILE A 107 7.13 -7.40 -21.02
CA ILE A 107 8.38 -7.28 -20.25
C ILE A 107 9.32 -6.27 -20.91
N ILE A 108 9.58 -6.42 -22.20
CA ILE A 108 10.49 -5.54 -22.96
C ILE A 108 9.96 -4.11 -23.02
N GLY A 109 8.65 -3.96 -23.22
CA GLY A 109 8.02 -2.65 -23.25
C GLY A 109 8.00 -1.94 -21.90
N GLY A 110 7.89 -2.69 -20.81
CA GLY A 110 7.85 -2.19 -19.43
C GLY A 110 6.59 -2.61 -18.67
N ILE A 111 6.77 -3.56 -17.76
CA ILE A 111 5.68 -4.07 -16.91
C ILE A 111 5.14 -2.95 -16.03
N GLY A 112 3.82 -2.82 -15.97
CA GLY A 112 3.13 -1.85 -15.11
C GLY A 112 3.00 -0.45 -15.73
N THR A 113 3.24 -0.30 -17.04
CA THR A 113 2.98 0.95 -17.77
C THR A 113 1.97 0.71 -18.89
N VAL A 114 1.07 1.67 -19.14
CA VAL A 114 0.07 1.57 -20.22
C VAL A 114 0.73 1.61 -21.60
N SER A 115 1.79 2.39 -21.76
CA SER A 115 2.54 2.52 -23.02
C SER A 115 3.50 1.36 -23.28
N GLY A 116 3.87 0.59 -22.26
CA GLY A 116 4.86 -0.48 -22.35
C GLY A 116 4.54 -1.52 -23.41
N PRO A 117 3.40 -2.21 -23.35
CA PRO A 117 3.04 -3.22 -24.36
C PRO A 117 3.00 -2.67 -25.79
N ILE A 118 2.62 -1.40 -25.98
CA ILE A 118 2.61 -0.75 -27.30
C ILE A 118 4.05 -0.60 -27.81
N ILE A 119 4.94 -0.02 -27.00
CA ILE A 119 6.35 0.16 -27.35
C ILE A 119 7.02 -1.21 -27.57
N GLY A 120 6.74 -2.17 -26.69
CA GLY A 120 7.27 -3.53 -26.80
C GLY A 120 6.85 -4.22 -28.08
N SER A 121 5.59 -4.08 -28.52
CA SER A 121 5.10 -4.68 -29.76
C SER A 121 5.80 -4.09 -31.00
N PHE A 122 6.04 -2.78 -31.03
CA PHE A 122 6.78 -2.14 -32.12
C PHE A 122 8.25 -2.56 -32.21
N ILE A 123 8.83 -3.10 -31.17
CA ILE A 123 10.22 -3.59 -31.13
C ILE A 123 10.24 -5.10 -31.36
N VAL A 124 9.47 -5.86 -30.58
CA VAL A 124 9.51 -7.33 -30.60
C VAL A 124 8.96 -7.88 -31.88
N THR A 125 7.86 -7.35 -32.44
CA THR A 125 7.22 -7.91 -33.64
C THR A 125 8.11 -7.82 -34.85
N PRO A 126 8.72 -6.65 -35.23
CA PRO A 126 9.64 -6.61 -36.38
C PRO A 126 10.87 -7.49 -36.20
N VAL A 127 11.45 -7.51 -34.97
CA VAL A 127 12.61 -8.37 -34.66
C VAL A 127 12.24 -9.85 -34.82
N SER A 128 11.05 -10.25 -34.38
CA SER A 128 10.57 -11.62 -34.52
C SER A 128 10.33 -12.03 -35.95
N GLU A 129 9.69 -11.17 -36.76
CA GLU A 129 9.43 -11.45 -38.16
C GLU A 129 10.74 -11.47 -38.97
N PHE A 130 11.67 -10.56 -38.70
CA PHE A 130 13.00 -10.56 -39.34
C PHE A 130 13.80 -11.82 -38.97
N ALA A 131 13.81 -12.20 -37.69
CA ALA A 131 14.47 -13.44 -37.27
C ALA A 131 13.85 -14.68 -37.89
N ARG A 132 12.51 -14.72 -38.02
CA ARG A 132 11.80 -15.81 -38.65
C ARG A 132 12.10 -15.87 -40.17
N ALA A 133 12.15 -14.73 -40.86
CA ALA A 133 12.45 -14.66 -42.29
C ALA A 133 13.90 -15.08 -42.60
N TRP A 134 14.87 -14.68 -41.75
CA TRP A 134 16.28 -14.96 -42.01
C TRP A 134 16.74 -16.34 -41.52
N LEU A 135 16.23 -16.80 -40.36
CA LEU A 135 16.69 -18.02 -39.69
C LEU A 135 15.71 -19.19 -39.84
N GLY A 136 14.45 -18.93 -40.23
CA GLY A 136 13.38 -19.94 -40.26
C GLY A 136 13.51 -20.98 -41.38
N GLY A 137 14.37 -20.74 -42.38
CA GLY A 137 14.60 -21.68 -43.48
C GLY A 137 15.59 -22.82 -43.16
N SER A 138 16.51 -22.64 -42.22
CA SER A 138 17.61 -23.57 -41.98
C SER A 138 17.55 -24.30 -40.65
N TYR A 139 17.01 -23.70 -39.58
CA TYR A 139 17.00 -24.29 -38.23
C TYR A 139 15.68 -24.01 -37.51
N ARG A 140 14.83 -25.05 -37.36
CA ARG A 140 13.62 -24.98 -36.56
C ARG A 140 14.00 -24.72 -35.08
N GLY A 141 13.53 -23.60 -34.54
CA GLY A 141 13.75 -23.24 -33.12
C GLY A 141 14.84 -22.19 -32.84
N LEU A 142 15.69 -21.83 -33.82
CA LEU A 142 16.76 -20.83 -33.60
C LEU A 142 16.19 -19.44 -33.27
N HIS A 143 15.01 -19.10 -33.73
CA HIS A 143 14.31 -17.85 -33.38
C HIS A 143 14.01 -17.75 -31.90
N PHE A 144 13.76 -18.88 -31.18
CA PHE A 144 13.57 -18.86 -29.72
C PHE A 144 14.85 -18.52 -28.97
N LEU A 145 16.01 -18.97 -29.47
CA LEU A 145 17.30 -18.60 -28.91
C LEU A 145 17.53 -17.08 -29.05
N VAL A 146 17.19 -16.50 -30.20
CA VAL A 146 17.26 -15.05 -30.41
C VAL A 146 16.33 -14.31 -29.45
N TYR A 147 15.09 -14.79 -29.26
CA TYR A 147 14.16 -14.20 -28.29
C TYR A 147 14.68 -14.29 -26.86
N GLY A 148 15.20 -15.44 -26.45
CA GLY A 148 15.78 -15.61 -25.14
C GLY A 148 16.98 -14.69 -24.91
N LEU A 149 17.84 -14.55 -25.90
CA LEU A 149 19.00 -13.64 -25.84
C LEU A 149 18.58 -12.17 -25.73
N VAL A 150 17.64 -11.75 -26.59
CA VAL A 150 17.10 -10.38 -26.55
C VAL A 150 16.44 -10.10 -25.16
N LEU A 151 15.67 -11.07 -24.65
CA LEU A 151 15.07 -10.94 -23.33
C LEU A 151 16.11 -10.76 -22.23
N VAL A 152 17.14 -11.63 -22.21
CA VAL A 152 18.23 -11.57 -21.21
C VAL A 152 18.95 -10.22 -21.28
N VAL A 153 19.30 -9.76 -22.48
CA VAL A 153 19.95 -8.47 -22.70
C VAL A 153 19.07 -7.31 -22.20
N VAL A 154 17.78 -7.31 -22.55
CA VAL A 154 16.86 -6.24 -22.15
C VAL A 154 16.63 -6.25 -20.64
N VAL A 155 16.42 -7.41 -20.02
CA VAL A 155 16.20 -7.52 -18.57
C VAL A 155 17.44 -7.06 -17.79
N ILE A 156 18.65 -7.38 -18.27
CA ILE A 156 19.90 -6.96 -17.61
C ILE A 156 20.15 -5.46 -17.79
N LEU A 157 19.97 -4.92 -19.01
CA LEU A 157 20.31 -3.53 -19.30
C LEU A 157 19.20 -2.56 -18.92
N ILE A 158 17.93 -2.96 -19.03
CA ILE A 158 16.76 -2.12 -18.83
C ILE A 158 15.72 -2.86 -17.97
N PRO A 159 16.00 -3.12 -16.69
CA PRO A 159 15.16 -3.97 -15.83
C PRO A 159 13.73 -3.42 -15.62
N ARG A 160 13.50 -2.14 -15.95
CA ARG A 160 12.18 -1.50 -15.87
C ARG A 160 11.45 -1.41 -17.22
N GLY A 161 12.06 -1.96 -18.28
CA GLY A 161 11.54 -1.86 -19.62
C GLY A 161 11.82 -0.54 -20.33
N ILE A 162 11.74 -0.57 -21.67
CA ILE A 162 12.10 0.56 -22.55
C ILE A 162 11.16 1.76 -22.33
N GLY A 163 9.89 1.51 -22.00
CA GLY A 163 8.90 2.57 -21.79
C GLY A 163 9.26 3.51 -20.64
N GLU A 164 9.78 2.98 -19.53
CA GLU A 164 10.22 3.81 -18.39
C GLU A 164 11.51 4.58 -18.72
N TRP A 165 12.43 3.95 -19.47
CA TRP A 165 13.66 4.59 -19.90
C TRP A 165 13.39 5.78 -20.84
N LEU A 166 12.39 5.68 -21.73
CA LEU A 166 11.95 6.77 -22.60
C LEU A 166 11.16 7.86 -21.87
N ARG A 167 10.54 7.56 -20.74
CA ARG A 167 9.74 8.52 -19.95
C ARG A 167 10.59 9.69 -19.42
N LEU A 168 11.83 9.43 -19.00
CA LEU A 168 12.72 10.47 -18.48
C LEU A 168 13.10 11.54 -19.53
N PRO A 169 13.59 11.20 -20.71
CA PRO A 169 13.89 12.20 -21.74
C PRO A 169 12.62 12.89 -22.26
N TYR A 170 11.51 12.19 -22.37
CA TYR A 170 10.22 12.76 -22.77
C TYR A 170 9.71 13.80 -21.78
N GLN A 171 9.78 13.54 -20.48
CA GLN A 171 9.42 14.54 -19.46
C GLN A 171 10.36 15.75 -19.46
N ARG A 172 11.66 15.56 -19.71
CA ARG A 172 12.62 16.65 -19.86
C ARG A 172 12.31 17.52 -21.08
N LEU A 173 11.89 16.88 -22.17
CA LEU A 173 11.47 17.59 -23.39
C LEU A 173 10.19 18.38 -23.17
N LEU A 174 9.18 17.80 -22.52
CA LEU A 174 7.92 18.46 -22.19
C LEU A 174 8.14 19.68 -21.29
N ARG A 175 9.05 19.60 -20.30
CA ARG A 175 9.40 20.73 -19.43
C ARG A 175 10.01 21.94 -20.18
N ARG A 176 10.49 21.74 -21.41
CA ARG A 176 11.02 22.83 -22.26
C ARG A 176 9.95 23.51 -23.08
N LEU A 177 8.72 22.96 -23.14
CA LEU A 177 7.62 23.60 -23.88
C LEU A 177 7.04 24.76 -23.06
N PRO A 178 6.90 25.95 -23.63
CA PRO A 178 6.29 27.08 -22.94
C PRO A 178 4.83 26.75 -22.62
N GLY A 179 4.44 26.90 -21.37
CA GLY A 179 3.08 26.58 -20.89
C GLY A 179 2.88 25.18 -20.30
N TRP A 180 3.85 24.27 -20.39
CA TRP A 180 3.74 23.00 -19.70
C TRP A 180 3.95 23.20 -18.19
N ARG A 181 2.90 22.98 -17.42
CA ARG A 181 2.96 22.85 -15.95
C ARG A 181 2.92 21.37 -15.63
N PRO A 182 3.85 20.82 -14.79
CA PRO A 182 3.64 19.53 -14.19
C PRO A 182 2.25 19.58 -13.53
N ALA A 183 1.53 18.47 -13.50
CA ALA A 183 0.23 18.41 -12.81
C ALA A 183 0.48 18.93 -11.38
N GLY A 184 0.32 20.23 -11.21
CA GLY A 184 0.73 20.99 -10.04
C GLY A 184 -0.20 20.65 -8.90
N VAL A 185 0.33 20.66 -7.71
CA VAL A 185 -0.44 20.87 -6.49
C VAL A 185 -1.46 21.96 -6.78
N PRO A 186 -2.76 21.72 -6.65
CA PRO A 186 -3.76 22.77 -6.79
C PRO A 186 -3.38 23.90 -5.85
N ALA A 187 -3.10 25.10 -6.42
CA ALA A 187 -2.93 26.28 -5.60
C ALA A 187 -4.25 26.53 -4.89
N GLU A 188 -4.17 26.59 -3.56
CA GLU A 188 -5.16 27.25 -2.71
C GLU A 188 -6.60 26.75 -2.78
N ALA A 189 -6.85 25.52 -2.32
CA ALA A 189 -8.13 25.23 -1.67
C ALA A 189 -7.96 25.60 -0.19
N ALA A 190 -8.62 26.66 0.24
CA ALA A 190 -8.68 27.08 1.65
C ALA A 190 -8.94 25.85 2.54
N ALA A 191 -8.03 25.64 3.49
CA ALA A 191 -8.00 24.43 4.30
C ALA A 191 -9.25 24.31 5.19
N PRO A 192 -10.12 23.33 5.00
CA PRO A 192 -10.78 22.79 6.16
C PRO A 192 -9.71 22.06 6.99
N SER A 193 -9.61 22.43 8.27
CA SER A 193 -8.92 21.64 9.28
C SER A 193 -9.20 20.15 9.03
N LEU A 194 -8.21 19.27 9.25
CA LEU A 194 -8.44 17.83 9.19
C LEU A 194 -9.74 17.56 9.95
N PRO A 195 -10.81 17.11 9.30
CA PRO A 195 -12.06 16.89 10.00
C PRO A 195 -11.85 15.71 10.93
N ILE A 196 -11.73 16.02 12.20
CA ILE A 196 -11.78 15.04 13.27
C ILE A 196 -13.19 14.49 13.21
N ILE A 197 -13.32 13.19 12.97
CA ILE A 197 -14.58 12.50 13.19
C ILE A 197 -14.81 12.59 14.69
N PRO A 198 -15.89 13.23 15.18
CA PRO A 198 -16.14 13.31 16.62
C PRO A 198 -16.07 11.92 17.21
N ALA A 199 -15.26 11.72 18.24
CA ALA A 199 -15.16 10.44 18.90
C ALA A 199 -16.53 10.14 19.53
N GLY A 200 -17.26 9.18 18.97
CA GLY A 200 -18.39 8.58 19.67
C GLY A 200 -17.83 7.86 20.89
N THR A 201 -18.18 8.31 22.09
CA THR A 201 -17.86 7.59 23.32
C THR A 201 -18.86 6.45 23.50
N GLY A 202 -18.37 5.25 23.84
CA GLY A 202 -19.20 4.18 24.37
C GLY A 202 -19.85 4.59 25.70
N GLY A 203 -20.79 3.81 26.20
CA GLY A 203 -21.55 4.09 27.42
C GLY A 203 -20.68 4.39 28.66
N ASP A 204 -19.44 3.88 28.72
CA ASP A 204 -18.50 4.06 29.82
C ASP A 204 -17.43 5.16 29.54
N GLY A 205 -17.56 5.93 28.45
CA GLY A 205 -16.64 7.02 28.12
C GLY A 205 -15.32 6.59 27.48
N TYR A 206 -15.12 5.30 27.15
CA TYR A 206 -13.92 4.80 26.49
C TYR A 206 -14.09 4.79 24.96
N LEU A 207 -13.01 5.13 24.24
CA LEU A 207 -12.93 5.01 22.80
C LEU A 207 -12.56 3.58 22.37
N LEU A 208 -11.59 2.97 23.04
CA LEU A 208 -11.21 1.57 22.88
C LEU A 208 -11.36 0.85 24.20
N GLU A 209 -11.93 -0.34 24.18
CA GLU A 209 -12.03 -1.20 25.34
C GLU A 209 -11.76 -2.66 24.94
N CYS A 210 -10.74 -3.25 25.53
CA CYS A 210 -10.41 -4.67 25.44
C CYS A 210 -10.80 -5.31 26.76
N ARG A 211 -11.68 -6.33 26.73
CA ARG A 211 -12.16 -7.08 27.89
C ARG A 211 -11.69 -8.51 27.83
N GLN A 212 -10.80 -8.92 28.74
CA GLN A 212 -10.30 -10.29 28.91
C GLN A 212 -9.78 -10.91 27.60
N VAL A 213 -9.04 -10.12 26.81
CA VAL A 213 -8.56 -10.54 25.47
C VAL A 213 -7.44 -11.55 25.63
N SER A 214 -7.62 -12.74 25.05
CA SER A 214 -6.61 -13.80 24.98
C SER A 214 -6.26 -14.15 23.55
N LYS A 215 -5.00 -14.53 23.32
CA LYS A 215 -4.49 -15.01 22.03
C LYS A 215 -3.46 -16.11 22.20
N TYR A 216 -3.70 -17.23 21.54
CA TYR A 216 -2.85 -18.41 21.59
C TYR A 216 -2.24 -18.71 20.21
N PHE A 217 -0.97 -19.10 20.18
CA PHE A 217 -0.28 -19.58 18.99
C PHE A 217 0.31 -20.96 19.27
N ARG A 218 -0.27 -22.02 18.69
CA ARG A 218 0.20 -23.41 18.83
C ARG A 218 0.53 -23.79 20.30
N GLY A 219 -0.33 -23.36 21.23
CA GLY A 219 -0.16 -23.66 22.65
C GLY A 219 0.62 -22.61 23.46
N LEU A 220 1.28 -21.63 22.80
CA LEU A 220 1.86 -20.48 23.48
C LEU A 220 0.79 -19.41 23.71
N ALA A 221 0.56 -19.03 24.96
CA ALA A 221 -0.30 -17.92 25.31
C ALA A 221 0.44 -16.60 25.09
N ALA A 222 0.18 -15.94 23.95
CA ALA A 222 0.78 -14.64 23.64
C ALA A 222 0.04 -13.47 24.30
N LEU A 223 -1.25 -13.64 24.61
CA LEU A 223 -2.06 -12.74 25.45
C LEU A 223 -2.93 -13.59 26.37
N GLN A 224 -3.05 -13.19 27.63
CA GLN A 224 -3.81 -13.89 28.66
C GLN A 224 -4.71 -12.89 29.39
N ARG A 225 -6.00 -12.89 29.06
CA ARG A 225 -7.05 -12.08 29.68
C ARG A 225 -6.66 -10.61 29.86
N VAL A 226 -6.14 -10.00 28.80
CA VAL A 226 -5.70 -8.60 28.83
C VAL A 226 -6.90 -7.66 28.84
N ASP A 227 -6.97 -6.79 29.84
CA ASP A 227 -7.89 -5.66 29.92
C ASP A 227 -7.14 -4.37 29.58
N LEU A 228 -7.61 -3.61 28.59
CA LEU A 228 -7.05 -2.33 28.18
C LEU A 228 -8.17 -1.38 27.80
N ASN A 229 -8.16 -0.18 28.37
CA ASN A 229 -9.11 0.87 28.05
C ASN A 229 -8.36 2.12 27.59
N VAL A 230 -8.90 2.84 26.61
CA VAL A 230 -8.33 4.12 26.11
C VAL A 230 -9.45 5.15 26.04
N ARG A 231 -9.24 6.32 26.64
CA ARG A 231 -10.19 7.45 26.58
C ARG A 231 -9.95 8.31 25.33
N PRO A 232 -10.98 9.01 24.83
CA PRO A 232 -10.80 9.97 23.75
C PRO A 232 -9.76 11.05 24.11
N GLY A 233 -8.82 11.34 23.17
CA GLY A 233 -7.77 12.34 23.35
C GLY A 233 -6.64 11.95 24.30
N GLU A 234 -6.65 10.73 24.86
CA GLU A 234 -5.60 10.20 25.74
C GLU A 234 -4.43 9.66 24.92
N ILE A 235 -3.21 9.77 25.43
CA ILE A 235 -2.03 9.03 24.96
C ILE A 235 -1.73 7.93 25.97
N VAL A 236 -1.98 6.68 25.59
CA VAL A 236 -1.67 5.51 26.40
C VAL A 236 -0.39 4.86 25.88
N GLY A 237 0.59 4.68 26.77
CA GLY A 237 1.80 3.90 26.48
C GLY A 237 1.59 2.42 26.77
N LEU A 238 1.99 1.54 25.88
CA LEU A 238 2.01 0.10 26.09
C LEU A 238 3.46 -0.38 26.09
N ILE A 239 3.97 -0.74 27.25
CA ILE A 239 5.36 -1.14 27.43
C ILE A 239 5.46 -2.58 27.97
N GLY A 240 6.67 -3.11 27.98
CA GLY A 240 6.99 -4.44 28.47
C GLY A 240 8.20 -5.01 27.74
N PRO A 241 8.81 -6.09 28.26
CA PRO A 241 9.93 -6.76 27.63
C PRO A 241 9.63 -7.30 26.23
N ASN A 242 10.64 -7.80 25.53
CA ASN A 242 10.47 -8.51 24.26
C ASN A 242 9.64 -9.78 24.48
N GLY A 243 8.72 -10.07 23.58
CA GLY A 243 7.81 -11.21 23.75
C GLY A 243 6.65 -11.00 24.74
N ALA A 244 6.52 -9.83 25.38
CA ALA A 244 5.44 -9.56 26.33
C ALA A 244 4.02 -9.52 25.73
N GLY A 245 3.86 -9.59 24.38
CA GLY A 245 2.56 -9.61 23.72
C GLY A 245 2.10 -8.27 23.14
N LYS A 246 2.90 -7.19 23.23
CA LYS A 246 2.53 -5.83 22.78
C LYS A 246 2.06 -5.77 21.32
N THR A 247 2.90 -6.21 20.37
CA THR A 247 2.58 -6.25 18.95
C THR A 247 1.45 -7.24 18.64
N THR A 248 1.34 -8.32 19.43
CA THR A 248 0.20 -9.25 19.32
C THR A 248 -1.11 -8.54 19.68
N LEU A 249 -1.14 -7.74 20.72
CA LEU A 249 -2.34 -6.96 21.10
C LEU A 249 -2.71 -5.96 20.00
N PHE A 250 -1.75 -5.25 19.39
CA PHE A 250 -2.00 -4.38 18.23
C PHE A 250 -2.59 -5.15 17.05
N ASN A 251 -2.03 -6.33 16.74
CA ASN A 251 -2.52 -7.17 15.66
C ASN A 251 -3.95 -7.69 15.94
N VAL A 252 -4.29 -7.94 17.19
CA VAL A 252 -5.64 -8.37 17.58
C VAL A 252 -6.63 -7.20 17.51
N ILE A 253 -6.28 -6.01 18.01
CA ILE A 253 -7.12 -4.81 17.92
C ILE A 253 -7.39 -4.44 16.46
N THR A 254 -6.39 -4.56 15.58
CA THR A 254 -6.50 -4.22 14.16
C THR A 254 -6.96 -5.40 13.29
N SER A 255 -7.32 -6.53 13.90
CA SER A 255 -7.86 -7.73 13.23
C SER A 255 -6.93 -8.41 12.22
N PHE A 256 -5.60 -8.18 12.31
CA PHE A 256 -4.62 -9.03 11.64
C PHE A 256 -4.66 -10.44 12.22
N TYR A 257 -4.87 -10.56 13.53
CA TYR A 257 -5.17 -11.83 14.20
C TYR A 257 -6.55 -11.79 14.88
N PRO A 258 -7.33 -12.87 14.86
CA PRO A 258 -8.54 -12.93 15.68
C PRO A 258 -8.15 -13.07 17.17
N ALA A 259 -8.92 -12.46 18.05
CA ALA A 259 -8.93 -12.84 19.45
C ALA A 259 -9.47 -14.27 19.58
N ASP A 260 -8.86 -15.09 20.44
CA ASP A 260 -9.38 -16.43 20.71
C ASP A 260 -10.42 -16.39 21.82
N GLU A 261 -10.25 -15.46 22.81
CA GLU A 261 -11.20 -15.19 23.88
C GLU A 261 -11.30 -13.69 24.14
N GLY A 262 -12.36 -13.29 24.82
CA GLY A 262 -12.60 -11.90 25.20
C GLY A 262 -13.32 -11.08 24.13
N GLN A 263 -13.44 -9.79 24.38
CA GLN A 263 -14.18 -8.86 23.52
C GLN A 263 -13.42 -7.55 23.36
N ILE A 264 -13.57 -6.93 22.19
CA ILE A 264 -12.99 -5.63 21.87
C ILE A 264 -14.10 -4.71 21.37
N PHE A 265 -14.18 -3.53 21.99
CA PHE A 265 -15.14 -2.50 21.61
C PHE A 265 -14.40 -1.25 21.15
N PHE A 266 -14.91 -0.62 20.12
CA PHE A 266 -14.44 0.67 19.61
C PHE A 266 -15.63 1.62 19.45
N ALA A 267 -15.56 2.78 20.11
CA ALA A 267 -16.65 3.76 20.18
C ALA A 267 -18.00 3.11 20.58
N GLY A 268 -17.96 2.21 21.58
CA GLY A 268 -19.13 1.48 22.09
C GLY A 268 -19.63 0.33 21.23
N ARG A 269 -19.05 0.13 20.05
CA ARG A 269 -19.43 -0.97 19.12
C ARG A 269 -18.45 -2.13 19.25
N SER A 270 -18.94 -3.37 19.36
CA SER A 270 -18.07 -4.54 19.30
C SER A 270 -17.42 -4.65 17.92
N ILE A 271 -16.10 -4.78 17.94
CA ILE A 271 -15.28 -5.03 16.74
C ILE A 271 -14.64 -6.42 16.76
N THR A 272 -14.95 -7.24 17.79
CA THR A 272 -14.46 -8.60 17.91
C THR A 272 -14.85 -9.43 16.70
N GLY A 273 -13.87 -10.08 16.07
CA GLY A 273 -14.09 -10.93 14.91
C GLY A 273 -14.39 -10.21 13.59
N ILE A 274 -14.41 -8.88 13.55
CA ILE A 274 -14.51 -8.14 12.28
C ILE A 274 -13.24 -8.37 11.47
N ARG A 275 -13.37 -8.99 10.31
CA ARG A 275 -12.27 -9.24 9.36
C ARG A 275 -12.72 -8.91 7.95
N PRO A 276 -11.82 -8.62 7.02
CA PRO A 276 -10.36 -8.42 7.14
C PRO A 276 -9.99 -7.04 7.74
N PRO A 277 -8.68 -6.78 8.01
CA PRO A 277 -8.16 -5.59 8.69
C PRO A 277 -8.65 -4.25 8.14
N HIS A 278 -8.77 -4.10 6.83
CA HIS A 278 -9.24 -2.85 6.21
C HIS A 278 -10.61 -2.36 6.72
N ARG A 279 -11.47 -3.27 7.24
CA ARG A 279 -12.75 -2.89 7.84
C ARG A 279 -12.57 -2.14 9.15
N ILE A 280 -11.56 -2.53 9.95
CA ILE A 280 -11.21 -1.86 11.21
C ILE A 280 -10.66 -0.45 10.93
N ILE A 281 -9.82 -0.32 9.89
CA ILE A 281 -9.30 0.98 9.48
C ILE A 281 -10.44 1.93 9.07
N ARG A 282 -11.42 1.43 8.36
CA ARG A 282 -12.61 2.21 7.96
C ARG A 282 -13.50 2.63 9.14
N LEU A 283 -13.47 1.91 10.25
CA LEU A 283 -14.16 2.31 11.48
C LEU A 283 -13.46 3.49 12.17
N GLY A 284 -12.18 3.73 11.92
CA GLY A 284 -11.44 4.85 12.48
C GLY A 284 -10.24 4.45 13.34
N ILE A 285 -9.74 3.23 13.23
CA ILE A 285 -8.50 2.79 13.88
C ILE A 285 -7.39 2.77 12.84
N GLY A 286 -6.41 3.66 12.95
CA GLY A 286 -5.20 3.65 12.12
C GLY A 286 -4.03 2.99 12.85
N ARG A 287 -3.01 2.53 12.11
CA ARG A 287 -1.80 1.99 12.71
C ARG A 287 -0.55 2.26 11.88
N THR A 288 0.60 2.28 12.54
CA THR A 288 1.92 2.14 11.94
C THR A 288 2.46 0.73 12.19
N PHE A 289 3.49 0.32 11.44
CA PHE A 289 4.14 -0.98 11.61
C PHE A 289 5.52 -0.82 12.25
N GLN A 290 5.93 -1.80 13.04
CA GLN A 290 7.27 -1.87 13.61
C GLN A 290 8.35 -1.86 12.52
N VAL A 291 8.18 -2.70 11.49
CA VAL A 291 9.00 -2.65 10.27
C VAL A 291 8.30 -1.77 9.25
N MET A 292 8.92 -0.65 8.90
CA MET A 292 8.38 0.29 7.94
C MET A 292 8.10 -0.38 6.59
N LYS A 293 6.89 -0.25 6.08
CA LYS A 293 6.43 -0.80 4.81
C LYS A 293 5.96 0.32 3.85
N PRO A 294 6.82 1.29 3.49
CA PRO A 294 6.43 2.28 2.49
C PRO A 294 6.34 1.62 1.11
N PHE A 295 5.46 2.13 0.25
CA PHE A 295 5.43 1.75 -1.15
C PHE A 295 6.67 2.35 -1.84
N GLY A 296 7.75 1.56 -1.92
CA GLY A 296 9.11 2.04 -2.21
C GLY A 296 9.27 2.68 -3.59
N ASN A 297 8.58 2.14 -4.60
CA ASN A 297 8.64 2.62 -5.98
C ASN A 297 7.61 3.72 -6.31
N VAL A 298 6.92 4.23 -5.29
CA VAL A 298 5.91 5.30 -5.37
C VAL A 298 6.46 6.56 -4.70
N THR A 299 6.06 7.75 -5.15
CA THR A 299 6.49 9.00 -4.52
C THR A 299 5.94 9.13 -3.10
N THR A 300 6.55 10.00 -2.31
CA THR A 300 6.08 10.34 -0.96
C THR A 300 4.62 10.80 -1.00
N LEU A 301 4.26 11.66 -1.94
CA LEU A 301 2.90 12.16 -2.10
C LEU A 301 1.91 11.03 -2.45
N GLU A 302 2.22 10.23 -3.46
CA GLU A 302 1.33 9.13 -3.88
C GLU A 302 1.14 8.07 -2.78
N ASN A 303 2.16 7.82 -1.94
CA ASN A 303 2.01 6.98 -0.76
C ASN A 303 0.89 7.47 0.18
N VAL A 304 0.81 8.78 0.40
CA VAL A 304 -0.20 9.38 1.31
C VAL A 304 -1.56 9.46 0.63
N VAL A 305 -1.60 9.74 -0.69
CA VAL A 305 -2.83 9.71 -1.51
C VAL A 305 -3.53 8.36 -1.41
N VAL A 306 -2.77 7.25 -1.43
CA VAL A 306 -3.34 5.90 -1.23
C VAL A 306 -4.09 5.80 0.10
N GLY A 307 -3.53 6.32 1.20
CA GLY A 307 -4.20 6.36 2.50
C GLY A 307 -5.47 7.22 2.50
N ALA A 308 -5.43 8.37 1.81
CA ALA A 308 -6.56 9.28 1.71
C ALA A 308 -7.76 8.68 0.94
N PHE A 309 -7.51 7.77 0.00
CA PHE A 309 -8.56 7.02 -0.69
C PHE A 309 -9.41 6.11 0.23
N CYS A 310 -8.97 5.87 1.46
CA CYS A 310 -9.81 5.22 2.48
C CYS A 310 -11.12 6.01 2.72
N ARG A 311 -11.07 7.34 2.60
CA ARG A 311 -12.17 8.26 2.97
C ARG A 311 -12.83 8.96 1.80
N THR A 312 -12.20 9.02 0.63
CA THR A 312 -12.74 9.66 -0.57
C THR A 312 -12.49 8.80 -1.80
N ALA A 313 -13.36 8.92 -2.80
CA ALA A 313 -13.11 8.36 -4.12
C ALA A 313 -12.59 9.42 -5.11
N ASP A 314 -12.60 10.69 -4.71
CA ASP A 314 -12.16 11.83 -5.49
C ASP A 314 -10.64 11.97 -5.40
N GLY A 315 -9.95 11.85 -6.53
CA GLY A 315 -8.49 11.92 -6.61
C GLY A 315 -7.92 13.29 -6.24
N ASP A 316 -8.60 14.37 -6.62
CA ASP A 316 -8.15 15.73 -6.34
C ASP A 316 -8.26 16.05 -4.84
N ARG A 317 -9.35 15.61 -4.21
CA ARG A 317 -9.52 15.71 -2.76
C ARG A 317 -8.51 14.86 -2.00
N ALA A 318 -8.25 13.62 -2.44
CA ALA A 318 -7.26 12.76 -1.85
C ALA A 318 -5.85 13.39 -1.93
N ARG A 319 -5.50 13.96 -3.09
CA ARG A 319 -4.22 14.62 -3.30
C ARG A 319 -4.08 15.89 -2.45
N ALA A 320 -5.11 16.72 -2.39
CA ALA A 320 -5.10 17.94 -1.56
C ALA A 320 -4.94 17.61 -0.07
N GLU A 321 -5.56 16.53 0.41
CA GLU A 321 -5.41 16.07 1.79
C GLU A 321 -4.00 15.53 2.06
N ALA A 322 -3.46 14.74 1.15
CA ALA A 322 -2.11 14.20 1.26
C ALA A 322 -1.05 15.31 1.34
N VAL A 323 -1.18 16.37 0.52
CA VAL A 323 -0.31 17.54 0.57
C VAL A 323 -0.32 18.19 1.95
N ARG A 324 -1.52 18.45 2.50
CA ARG A 324 -1.66 19.07 3.82
C ARG A 324 -1.04 18.25 4.95
N ILE A 325 -1.21 16.93 4.89
CA ILE A 325 -0.62 16.01 5.88
C ILE A 325 0.91 16.06 5.78
N LEU A 326 1.47 16.02 4.57
CA LEU A 326 2.91 16.08 4.35
C LEU A 326 3.51 17.44 4.79
N GLU A 327 2.82 18.54 4.55
CA GLU A 327 3.21 19.87 5.06
C GLU A 327 3.23 19.89 6.59
N MET A 328 2.19 19.36 7.22
CA MET A 328 2.10 19.27 8.69
C MET A 328 3.25 18.47 9.30
N LEU A 329 3.70 17.40 8.62
CA LEU A 329 4.79 16.54 9.07
C LEU A 329 6.18 17.03 8.61
N GLY A 330 6.27 18.23 7.98
CA GLY A 330 7.53 18.83 7.55
C GLY A 330 8.14 18.13 6.33
N MET A 331 7.34 17.50 5.49
CA MET A 331 7.78 16.76 4.30
C MET A 331 7.43 17.45 2.97
N ALA A 332 7.06 18.73 2.99
CA ALA A 332 6.67 19.49 1.79
C ALA A 332 7.71 19.43 0.67
N GLY A 333 8.99 19.59 0.99
CA GLY A 333 10.09 19.54 0.00
C GLY A 333 10.42 18.14 -0.54
N LYS A 334 9.77 17.08 -0.03
CA LYS A 334 10.06 15.67 -0.39
C LYS A 334 8.90 14.97 -1.09
N MET A 335 7.85 15.69 -1.47
CA MET A 335 6.62 15.11 -2.04
C MET A 335 6.87 14.25 -3.29
N GLU A 336 7.76 14.69 -4.16
CA GLU A 336 8.09 14.02 -5.43
C GLU A 336 9.25 13.00 -5.29
N VAL A 337 9.80 12.84 -4.08
CA VAL A 337 10.88 11.88 -3.81
C VAL A 337 10.30 10.48 -3.70
N LEU A 338 10.94 9.49 -4.33
CA LEU A 338 10.55 8.07 -4.17
C LEU A 338 10.75 7.62 -2.72
N ALA A 339 9.79 6.91 -2.17
CA ALA A 339 9.82 6.48 -0.78
C ALA A 339 11.06 5.63 -0.42
N ARG A 340 11.58 4.84 -1.36
CA ARG A 340 12.83 4.06 -1.17
C ARG A 340 14.09 4.93 -1.00
N SER A 341 14.06 6.19 -1.48
CA SER A 341 15.18 7.12 -1.41
C SER A 341 15.14 8.02 -0.16
N LEU A 342 14.10 7.89 0.67
CA LEU A 342 13.96 8.62 1.92
C LEU A 342 14.90 8.08 3.00
N THR A 343 15.32 8.96 3.92
CA THR A 343 16.03 8.58 5.16
C THR A 343 15.12 7.76 6.08
N ILE A 344 15.67 7.12 7.09
CA ILE A 344 14.90 6.35 8.09
C ILE A 344 13.87 7.28 8.78
N SER A 345 14.30 8.46 9.22
CA SER A 345 13.43 9.45 9.84
C SER A 345 12.28 9.88 8.93
N ASP A 346 12.56 10.14 7.65
CA ASP A 346 11.53 10.51 6.68
C ASP A 346 10.57 9.36 6.37
N ARG A 347 11.05 8.12 6.31
CA ARG A 347 10.19 6.94 6.13
C ARG A 347 9.22 6.76 7.29
N LYS A 348 9.66 6.99 8.53
CA LYS A 348 8.79 6.96 9.71
C LYS A 348 7.73 8.06 9.67
N ARG A 349 8.10 9.28 9.24
CA ARG A 349 7.13 10.36 9.01
C ARG A 349 6.15 10.01 7.88
N LEU A 350 6.63 9.38 6.81
CA LEU A 350 5.77 8.93 5.72
C LEU A 350 4.76 7.87 6.18
N GLU A 351 5.18 6.92 7.01
CA GLU A 351 4.28 5.92 7.57
C GLU A 351 3.21 6.55 8.45
N LEU A 352 3.61 7.51 9.30
CA LEU A 352 2.69 8.31 10.10
C LEU A 352 1.72 9.11 9.20
N ALA A 353 2.22 9.71 8.10
CA ALA A 353 1.40 10.43 7.13
C ALA A 353 0.33 9.52 6.48
N ARG A 354 0.72 8.31 6.09
CA ARG A 354 -0.20 7.32 5.50
C ARG A 354 -1.30 6.92 6.49
N ALA A 355 -0.94 6.66 7.74
CA ALA A 355 -1.90 6.32 8.78
C ALA A 355 -2.85 7.48 9.06
N LEU A 356 -2.36 8.72 9.15
CA LEU A 356 -3.17 9.93 9.33
C LEU A 356 -4.13 10.19 8.16
N ALA A 357 -3.72 9.87 6.93
CA ALA A 357 -4.56 10.02 5.75
C ALA A 357 -5.83 9.16 5.78
N THR A 358 -5.84 8.09 6.58
CA THR A 358 -7.06 7.30 6.84
C THR A 358 -8.04 8.00 7.79
N ARG A 359 -7.71 9.20 8.31
CA ARG A 359 -8.47 9.99 9.30
C ARG A 359 -8.88 9.15 10.50
N PRO A 360 -7.91 8.65 11.28
CA PRO A 360 -8.20 7.81 12.43
C PRO A 360 -8.71 8.63 13.63
N GLN A 361 -9.62 8.06 14.41
CA GLN A 361 -9.95 8.53 15.77
C GLN A 361 -8.96 7.97 16.80
N LEU A 362 -8.52 6.72 16.57
CA LEU A 362 -7.49 6.05 17.36
C LEU A 362 -6.32 5.68 16.44
N LEU A 363 -5.13 6.10 16.79
CA LEU A 363 -3.91 5.78 16.06
C LEU A 363 -2.97 4.94 16.93
N LEU A 364 -2.66 3.74 16.45
CA LEU A 364 -1.73 2.81 17.07
C LEU A 364 -0.34 3.05 16.49
N LEU A 365 0.60 3.44 17.34
CA LEU A 365 2.00 3.74 16.96
C LEU A 365 2.93 2.64 17.48
N ASP A 366 3.61 1.94 16.57
CA ASP A 366 4.51 0.83 16.90
C ASP A 366 5.97 1.26 16.63
N GLU A 367 6.74 1.54 17.68
CA GLU A 367 8.17 1.89 17.68
C GLU A 367 8.55 3.02 16.70
N VAL A 368 7.79 4.13 16.73
CA VAL A 368 7.99 5.24 15.78
C VAL A 368 9.29 6.01 16.00
N VAL A 369 9.93 5.92 17.19
CA VAL A 369 11.23 6.58 17.45
C VAL A 369 12.43 5.64 17.41
N ALA A 370 12.23 4.33 17.25
CA ALA A 370 13.34 3.37 17.20
C ALA A 370 14.31 3.69 16.03
N GLY A 371 15.61 3.69 16.30
CA GLY A 371 16.66 3.96 15.30
C GLY A 371 16.81 5.43 14.89
N LEU A 372 16.15 6.37 15.56
CA LEU A 372 16.32 7.80 15.40
C LEU A 372 17.37 8.35 16.36
N ASN A 373 18.08 9.40 15.94
CA ASN A 373 18.97 10.13 16.84
C ASN A 373 18.18 11.00 17.84
N PRO A 374 18.79 11.48 18.95
CA PRO A 374 18.07 12.21 19.99
C PRO A 374 17.31 13.47 19.50
N ALA A 375 17.83 14.17 18.49
CA ALA A 375 17.17 15.34 17.92
C ALA A 375 15.94 14.94 17.09
N GLU A 376 16.05 13.89 16.30
CA GLU A 376 14.94 13.33 15.53
C GLU A 376 13.86 12.74 16.45
N VAL A 377 14.23 12.08 17.55
CA VAL A 377 13.31 11.62 18.59
C VAL A 377 12.50 12.79 19.12
N ALA A 378 13.17 13.87 19.54
CA ALA A 378 12.49 15.06 20.08
C ALA A 378 11.53 15.70 19.05
N GLU A 379 11.89 15.69 17.77
CA GLU A 379 11.04 16.18 16.69
C GLU A 379 9.81 15.27 16.48
N MET A 380 10.02 13.95 16.44
CA MET A 380 8.93 12.97 16.32
C MET A 380 7.95 13.08 17.48
N MET A 381 8.44 13.26 18.70
CA MET A 381 7.60 13.45 19.88
C MET A 381 6.73 14.70 19.76
N ARG A 382 7.29 15.83 19.27
CA ARG A 382 6.50 17.04 18.99
C ARG A 382 5.44 16.82 17.91
N LEU A 383 5.73 15.99 16.89
CA LEU A 383 4.75 15.63 15.87
C LEU A 383 3.60 14.82 16.46
N VAL A 384 3.90 13.83 17.31
CA VAL A 384 2.88 13.01 18.00
C VAL A 384 2.00 13.86 18.91
N GLN A 385 2.57 14.81 19.66
CA GLN A 385 1.78 15.76 20.46
C GLN A 385 0.86 16.64 19.63
N ARG A 386 1.35 17.19 18.49
CA ARG A 386 0.51 17.96 17.55
C ARG A 386 -0.64 17.13 16.95
N ILE A 387 -0.45 15.83 16.75
CA ILE A 387 -1.50 14.93 16.29
C ILE A 387 -2.58 14.78 17.39
N ARG A 388 -2.18 14.62 18.66
CA ARG A 388 -3.09 14.59 19.80
C ARG A 388 -3.90 15.89 19.92
N GLU A 389 -3.23 17.05 19.83
CA GLU A 389 -3.87 18.39 19.91
C GLU A 389 -4.97 18.58 18.85
N ARG A 390 -4.91 17.80 17.77
CA ARG A 390 -5.96 17.74 16.75
C ARG A 390 -7.07 16.73 17.03
N GLY A 391 -7.10 16.17 18.25
CA GLY A 391 -8.15 15.29 18.73
C GLY A 391 -7.97 13.81 18.41
N VAL A 392 -6.82 13.39 17.87
CA VAL A 392 -6.52 11.97 17.65
C VAL A 392 -6.10 11.33 18.94
N THR A 393 -6.74 10.21 19.30
CA THR A 393 -6.37 9.37 20.44
C THR A 393 -5.20 8.47 20.05
N LEU A 394 -4.26 8.23 20.97
CA LEU A 394 -3.02 7.52 20.64
C LEU A 394 -2.80 6.33 21.59
N LEU A 395 -2.44 5.18 21.03
CA LEU A 395 -1.91 4.04 21.75
C LEU A 395 -0.51 3.75 21.20
N VAL A 396 0.51 3.86 22.07
CA VAL A 396 1.92 3.92 21.65
C VAL A 396 2.71 2.76 22.24
N ILE A 397 3.35 1.95 21.41
CA ILE A 397 4.37 0.99 21.81
C ILE A 397 5.73 1.63 21.58
N GLU A 398 6.57 1.72 22.60
CA GLU A 398 7.94 2.23 22.50
C GLU A 398 8.85 1.56 23.53
N HIS A 399 10.14 1.48 23.17
CA HIS A 399 11.19 0.97 24.05
C HIS A 399 12.05 2.09 24.63
N VAL A 400 11.96 3.30 24.10
CA VAL A 400 12.69 4.46 24.59
C VAL A 400 11.94 5.04 25.78
N MET A 401 12.31 4.61 27.02
CA MET A 401 11.62 4.99 28.26
C MET A 401 11.46 6.51 28.39
N ARG A 402 12.50 7.29 28.06
CA ARG A 402 12.45 8.75 28.11
C ARG A 402 11.32 9.34 27.24
N ALA A 403 11.07 8.74 26.06
CA ALA A 403 10.02 9.16 25.17
C ALA A 403 8.63 8.85 25.76
N ILE A 404 8.42 7.63 26.22
CA ILE A 404 7.15 7.18 26.84
C ILE A 404 6.81 8.02 28.07
N MET A 405 7.78 8.19 28.99
CA MET A 405 7.55 8.93 30.24
C MET A 405 7.20 10.40 30.03
N SER A 406 7.65 11.01 28.92
CA SER A 406 7.35 12.41 28.62
C SER A 406 6.10 12.60 27.76
N LEU A 407 5.63 11.54 27.07
CA LEU A 407 4.53 11.64 26.12
C LEU A 407 3.19 11.18 26.66
N CYS A 408 3.20 10.08 27.42
CA CYS A 408 1.99 9.36 27.77
C CYS A 408 1.32 9.94 29.04
N ASP A 409 -0.01 10.02 29.01
CA ASP A 409 -0.82 10.34 30.18
C ASP A 409 -0.86 9.16 31.14
N ARG A 410 -0.90 7.94 30.59
CA ARG A 410 -0.98 6.68 31.31
C ARG A 410 -0.18 5.60 30.58
N ILE A 411 0.37 4.66 31.34
CA ILE A 411 1.16 3.56 30.84
C ILE A 411 0.54 2.24 31.31
N VAL A 412 0.44 1.27 30.40
CA VAL A 412 0.07 -0.11 30.66
C VAL A 412 1.29 -0.99 30.42
N VAL A 413 1.60 -1.89 31.33
CA VAL A 413 2.74 -2.78 31.27
C VAL A 413 2.28 -4.21 31.05
N LEU A 414 2.78 -4.81 29.96
CA LEU A 414 2.59 -6.24 29.69
C LEU A 414 3.86 -7.03 30.02
N HIS A 415 3.66 -8.23 30.57
CA HIS A 415 4.70 -9.21 30.79
C HIS A 415 4.13 -10.62 30.59
N HIS A 416 4.77 -11.45 29.75
CA HIS A 416 4.32 -12.79 29.37
C HIS A 416 2.84 -12.89 28.98
N GLY A 417 2.35 -11.89 28.25
CA GLY A 417 0.96 -11.84 27.78
C GLY A 417 -0.06 -11.32 28.80
N GLU A 418 0.35 -10.94 29.99
CA GLU A 418 -0.51 -10.45 31.08
C GLU A 418 -0.26 -8.96 31.37
N LYS A 419 -1.28 -8.25 31.81
CA LYS A 419 -1.14 -6.88 32.33
C LYS A 419 -0.66 -6.94 33.79
N ILE A 420 0.58 -6.48 34.08
CA ILE A 420 1.17 -6.51 35.40
C ILE A 420 1.05 -5.18 36.12
N ALA A 421 0.95 -4.04 35.43
CA ALA A 421 0.81 -2.72 36.03
C ALA A 421 0.09 -1.76 35.08
N GLU A 422 -0.53 -0.73 35.68
CA GLU A 422 -1.17 0.37 34.96
C GLU A 422 -1.17 1.61 35.84
N GLY A 423 -0.82 2.77 35.33
CA GLY A 423 -0.79 4.02 36.10
C GLY A 423 -0.14 5.18 35.34
N THR A 424 0.07 6.29 36.01
CA THR A 424 0.85 7.41 35.48
C THR A 424 2.31 7.00 35.28
N PRO A 425 3.07 7.71 34.42
CA PRO A 425 4.49 7.43 34.23
C PRO A 425 5.28 7.30 35.54
N ALA A 426 5.01 8.20 36.53
CA ALA A 426 5.66 8.18 37.82
C ALA A 426 5.30 6.93 38.66
N GLN A 427 4.06 6.48 38.62
CA GLN A 427 3.62 5.29 39.33
C GLN A 427 4.25 4.03 38.75
N VAL A 428 4.25 3.90 37.41
CA VAL A 428 4.79 2.74 36.73
C VAL A 428 6.31 2.63 36.88
N SER A 429 7.03 3.76 36.88
CA SER A 429 8.49 3.76 37.06
C SER A 429 8.95 3.34 38.45
N SER A 430 8.09 3.43 39.46
CA SER A 430 8.35 3.02 40.86
C SER A 430 7.72 1.68 41.25
N ASP A 431 6.96 1.05 40.33
CA ASP A 431 6.35 -0.27 40.63
C ASP A 431 7.42 -1.38 40.57
N ARG A 432 7.56 -2.07 41.71
CA ARG A 432 8.54 -3.14 41.89
C ARG A 432 8.38 -4.27 40.89
N ARG A 433 7.15 -4.64 40.53
CA ARG A 433 6.85 -5.70 39.55
C ARG A 433 7.35 -5.32 38.17
N VAL A 434 7.25 -4.03 37.80
CA VAL A 434 7.75 -3.50 36.51
C VAL A 434 9.28 -3.53 36.50
N ILE A 435 9.92 -3.09 37.58
CA ILE A 435 11.39 -3.09 37.72
C ILE A 435 11.92 -4.53 37.61
N GLU A 436 11.31 -5.48 38.33
CA GLU A 436 11.70 -6.89 38.27
C GLU A 436 11.50 -7.52 36.93
N ALA A 437 10.42 -7.17 36.16
CA ALA A 437 10.17 -7.68 34.83
C ALA A 437 11.22 -7.22 33.81
N TYR A 438 11.77 -6.01 33.96
CA TYR A 438 12.84 -5.50 33.08
C TYR A 438 14.24 -5.95 33.53
N LEU A 439 14.53 -5.96 34.83
CA LEU A 439 15.84 -6.42 35.34
C LEU A 439 16.03 -7.92 35.25
N GLY A 440 14.95 -8.72 35.37
CA GLY A 440 15.01 -10.17 35.27
C GLY A 440 15.48 -10.68 33.90
N GLU A 441 15.21 -9.94 32.82
CA GLU A 441 15.71 -10.27 31.47
C GLU A 441 17.21 -9.94 31.28
N GLU A 442 17.72 -8.86 31.89
CA GLU A 442 19.15 -8.52 31.81
C GLU A 442 20.04 -9.53 32.55
N TYR A 443 19.56 -10.14 33.65
CA TYR A 443 20.31 -11.16 34.40
C TYR A 443 20.32 -12.55 33.73
N LEU A 444 19.42 -12.84 32.78
CA LEU A 444 19.39 -14.11 32.04
C LEU A 444 20.26 -14.11 30.78
N ILE A 445 20.80 -12.96 30.38
CA ILE A 445 21.65 -12.78 29.19
C ILE A 445 23.16 -12.65 29.57
N ALA A 446 23.49 -12.50 30.85
CA ALA A 446 24.84 -12.49 31.39
C ALA A 446 25.25 -13.87 31.90
#